data_bf2612fe9f2902b88a1e94a0ad8096b2
#
_entry.id   bf2612fe9f2902b88a1e94a0ad8096b2
#
_cell.length_a   1.000
_cell.length_b   1.000
_cell.length_c   1.000
_cell.angle_alpha   90.00
_cell.angle_beta   90.00
_cell.angle_gamma   90.00
#
_symmetry.space_group_name_H-M   'P 1'
#
loop_
_entity.id
_entity.type
_entity.pdbx_description
1 polymer ?
#
loop_
_entity_poly.entity_id
_entity_poly.type
_entity_poly.pdbx_seq_one_letter_code
_entity_poly.pdbx_strand_id
1 'polypeptide(L)'
;GIDGIPPEQAAPLRAQEEVTGALRVGVEVVEFLDHQDGVVEYGLALRKGIAREIRRRRPDIVIGMSYETVFAGGMTNQADHRAVGLAAVDAVRDAANRWIFRDLAEQEGLEPWSGVAAVYLAVAEPPTHYVDVTGHLEPAVASLEAHAEYNRHLPDAFPKPRELVTGILTRGAAAVARPGVEHAVLFRRYPM
;
A
#
# COMPACT_ATOMS: atom_id res chain seq x y z
N GLY A 1 -3.12 -1.06 14.42
CA GLY A 1 -2.83 -2.33 15.09
C GLY A 1 -3.98 -2.81 15.95
N ILE A 2 -3.80 -3.94 16.60
CA ILE A 2 -4.75 -4.49 17.59
C ILE A 2 -4.24 -4.11 18.98
N ASP A 3 -4.93 -3.15 19.63
CA ASP A 3 -4.51 -2.65 20.95
C ASP A 3 -4.76 -3.66 22.11
N GLY A 4 -5.67 -4.60 21.91
CA GLY A 4 -6.07 -5.57 22.94
C GLY A 4 -5.13 -6.75 23.16
N ILE A 5 -4.08 -6.94 22.33
CA ILE A 5 -3.09 -8.02 22.43
C ILE A 5 -1.68 -7.48 22.22
N PRO A 6 -0.66 -8.08 22.89
CA PRO A 6 0.71 -7.59 22.79
C PRO A 6 1.30 -7.80 21.37
N PRO A 7 2.28 -6.97 20.95
CA PRO A 7 2.83 -7.00 19.60
C PRO A 7 3.36 -8.36 19.15
N GLU A 8 3.98 -9.12 20.03
CA GLU A 8 4.54 -10.45 19.75
C GLU A 8 3.45 -11.50 19.41
N GLN A 9 2.21 -11.27 19.82
CA GLN A 9 1.05 -12.09 19.46
C GLN A 9 0.33 -11.52 18.25
N ALA A 10 0.24 -10.19 18.15
CA ALA A 10 -0.39 -9.51 17.03
C ALA A 10 0.37 -9.71 15.71
N ALA A 11 1.70 -9.64 15.73
CA ALA A 11 2.51 -9.68 14.52
C ALA A 11 2.31 -10.93 13.66
N PRO A 12 2.44 -12.18 14.17
CA PRO A 12 2.22 -13.37 13.34
C PRO A 12 0.78 -13.51 12.88
N LEU A 13 -0.19 -13.09 13.68
CA LEU A 13 -1.60 -13.11 13.34
C LEU A 13 -1.88 -12.14 12.17
N ARG A 14 -1.41 -10.89 12.29
CA ARG A 14 -1.60 -9.87 11.25
C ARG A 14 -0.89 -10.24 9.94
N ALA A 15 0.30 -10.84 10.03
CA ALA A 15 1.01 -11.34 8.86
C ALA A 15 0.20 -12.45 8.14
N GLN A 16 -0.40 -13.38 8.89
CA GLN A 16 -1.24 -14.43 8.31
C GLN A 16 -2.52 -13.85 7.67
N GLU A 17 -3.15 -12.88 8.30
CA GLU A 17 -4.33 -12.19 7.74
C GLU A 17 -3.99 -11.47 6.43
N GLU A 18 -2.85 -10.78 6.38
CA GLU A 18 -2.38 -10.09 5.16
C GLU A 18 -2.17 -11.07 4.00
N VAL A 19 -1.45 -12.18 4.24
CA VAL A 19 -1.26 -13.24 3.24
C VAL A 19 -2.60 -13.79 2.77
N THR A 20 -3.52 -14.05 3.68
CA THR A 20 -4.85 -14.57 3.35
C THR A 20 -5.66 -13.56 2.55
N GLY A 21 -5.63 -12.28 2.92
CA GLY A 21 -6.29 -11.19 2.19
C GLY A 21 -5.75 -11.00 0.79
N ALA A 22 -4.43 -11.03 0.64
CA ALA A 22 -3.74 -10.94 -0.65
C ALA A 22 -4.16 -12.06 -1.61
N LEU A 23 -4.24 -13.31 -1.12
CA LEU A 23 -4.68 -14.46 -1.91
C LEU A 23 -6.12 -14.31 -2.42
N ARG A 24 -7.02 -13.62 -1.69
CA ARG A 24 -8.40 -13.37 -2.13
C ARG A 24 -8.50 -12.53 -3.39
N VAL A 25 -7.47 -11.74 -3.68
CA VAL A 25 -7.38 -10.90 -4.87
C VAL A 25 -6.32 -11.39 -5.87
N GLY A 26 -5.82 -12.62 -5.70
CA GLY A 26 -4.88 -13.26 -6.63
C GLY A 26 -3.43 -12.82 -6.46
N VAL A 27 -3.07 -12.19 -5.35
CA VAL A 27 -1.69 -11.85 -5.01
C VAL A 27 -1.07 -13.02 -4.23
N GLU A 28 -0.11 -13.70 -4.84
CA GLU A 28 0.51 -14.91 -4.30
C GLU A 28 1.79 -14.63 -3.50
N VAL A 29 2.44 -13.50 -3.74
CA VAL A 29 3.70 -13.15 -3.10
C VAL A 29 3.48 -11.99 -2.15
N VAL A 30 3.63 -12.25 -0.86
CA VAL A 30 3.61 -11.27 0.22
C VAL A 30 4.91 -11.38 0.99
N GLU A 31 5.62 -10.27 1.10
CA GLU A 31 6.87 -10.18 1.87
C GLU A 31 6.78 -9.00 2.83
N PHE A 32 7.38 -9.16 3.99
CA PHE A 32 7.38 -8.15 5.03
C PHE A 32 8.78 -7.54 5.16
N LEU A 33 8.86 -6.23 5.17
CA LEU A 33 10.06 -5.52 5.60
C LEU A 33 10.11 -5.56 7.13
N ASP A 34 11.31 -5.70 7.67
CA ASP A 34 11.53 -5.83 9.13
C ASP A 34 11.43 -4.44 9.83
N HIS A 35 10.21 -3.89 9.85
CA HIS A 35 9.87 -2.66 10.54
C HIS A 35 8.72 -2.90 11.51
N GLN A 36 8.82 -2.33 12.71
CA GLN A 36 7.77 -2.43 13.72
C GLN A 36 6.57 -1.54 13.33
N ASP A 37 5.37 -2.13 13.29
CA ASP A 37 4.11 -1.42 13.04
C ASP A 37 3.85 -0.34 14.10
N GLY A 38 3.38 0.82 13.67
CA GLY A 38 3.06 1.98 14.51
C GLY A 38 4.22 2.95 14.74
N VAL A 39 5.45 2.57 14.40
CA VAL A 39 6.66 3.37 14.66
C VAL A 39 7.63 3.38 13.47
N VAL A 40 7.11 3.22 12.27
CA VAL A 40 7.93 3.28 11.04
C VAL A 40 8.44 4.69 10.81
N GLU A 41 9.76 4.87 10.82
CA GLU A 41 10.39 6.16 10.57
C GLU A 41 10.76 6.31 9.09
N TYR A 42 10.43 7.47 8.51
CA TYR A 42 11.02 7.86 7.23
C TYR A 42 12.52 8.07 7.39
N GLY A 43 13.32 7.36 6.60
CA GLY A 43 14.78 7.46 6.66
C GLY A 43 15.49 6.52 5.72
N LEU A 44 16.83 6.50 5.81
CA LEU A 44 17.67 5.71 4.91
C LEU A 44 17.42 4.19 5.03
N ALA A 45 17.11 3.69 6.21
CA ALA A 45 16.86 2.26 6.42
C ALA A 45 15.60 1.81 5.65
N LEU A 46 14.49 2.55 5.80
CA LEU A 46 13.24 2.25 5.09
C LEU A 46 13.40 2.40 3.57
N ARG A 47 14.00 3.51 3.10
CA ARG A 47 14.27 3.74 1.67
C ARG A 47 15.13 2.63 1.08
N LYS A 48 16.18 2.20 1.79
CA LYS A 48 17.05 1.10 1.36
C LYS A 48 16.30 -0.23 1.29
N GLY A 49 15.45 -0.54 2.28
CA GLY A 49 14.61 -1.73 2.28
C GLY A 49 13.72 -1.78 1.03
N ILE A 50 13.02 -0.68 0.74
CA ILE A 50 12.15 -0.58 -0.44
C ILE A 50 12.98 -0.63 -1.74
N ALA A 51 14.10 0.09 -1.83
CA ALA A 51 14.98 0.07 -2.99
C ALA A 51 15.57 -1.33 -3.27
N ARG A 52 15.85 -2.11 -2.21
CA ARG A 52 16.24 -3.52 -2.32
C ARG A 52 15.17 -4.34 -3.02
N GLU A 53 13.93 -4.23 -2.63
CA GLU A 53 12.83 -4.96 -3.27
C GLU A 53 12.58 -4.50 -4.70
N ILE A 54 12.69 -3.21 -4.99
CA ILE A 54 12.59 -2.69 -6.36
C ILE A 54 13.71 -3.28 -7.24
N ARG A 55 14.97 -3.32 -6.78
CA ARG A 55 16.06 -3.93 -7.54
C ARG A 55 15.89 -5.44 -7.71
N ARG A 56 15.36 -6.12 -6.70
CA ARG A 56 15.10 -7.57 -6.73
C ARG A 56 13.97 -7.93 -7.69
N ARG A 57 12.87 -7.19 -7.64
CA ARG A 57 11.63 -7.48 -8.39
C ARG A 57 11.57 -6.85 -9.77
N ARG A 58 12.32 -5.78 -9.99
CA ARG A 58 12.36 -5.02 -11.26
C ARG A 58 10.98 -4.65 -11.80
N PRO A 59 10.12 -4.00 -10.99
CA PRO A 59 8.77 -3.66 -11.40
C PRO A 59 8.75 -2.53 -12.43
N ASP A 60 7.72 -2.52 -13.28
CA ASP A 60 7.42 -1.41 -14.20
C ASP A 60 6.67 -0.29 -13.49
N ILE A 61 5.90 -0.61 -12.45
CA ILE A 61 5.16 0.34 -11.62
C ILE A 61 5.30 -0.02 -10.15
N VAL A 62 5.23 1.02 -9.29
CA VAL A 62 5.14 0.86 -7.84
C VAL A 62 3.82 1.45 -7.39
N ILE A 63 3.07 0.73 -6.57
CA ILE A 63 1.83 1.21 -5.97
C ILE A 63 2.05 1.38 -4.47
N GLY A 64 1.60 2.50 -3.92
CA GLY A 64 1.70 2.81 -2.50
C GLY A 64 0.49 3.58 -2.00
N MET A 65 0.57 4.05 -0.76
CA MET A 65 -0.43 4.92 -0.15
C MET A 65 0.03 6.37 -0.11
N SER A 66 -0.93 7.29 0.03
CA SER A 66 -0.66 8.71 0.19
C SER A 66 0.27 9.01 1.37
N TYR A 67 1.24 9.87 1.16
CA TYR A 67 2.08 10.45 2.22
C TYR A 67 1.55 11.78 2.76
N GLU A 68 0.41 12.24 2.27
CA GLU A 68 -0.22 13.47 2.76
C GLU A 68 -0.71 13.31 4.20
N THR A 69 -0.77 14.41 4.94
CA THR A 69 -1.23 14.40 6.33
C THR A 69 -2.70 13.99 6.46
N VAL A 70 -3.48 14.26 5.43
CA VAL A 70 -4.91 14.01 5.39
C VAL A 70 -5.24 13.19 4.15
N PHE A 71 -6.07 12.17 4.31
CA PHE A 71 -6.63 11.42 3.19
C PHE A 71 -7.71 12.21 2.46
N ALA A 72 -8.00 11.79 1.23
CA ALA A 72 -9.24 12.15 0.55
C ALA A 72 -10.44 11.93 1.49
N GLY A 73 -11.22 12.99 1.72
CA GLY A 73 -12.35 12.93 2.67
C GLY A 73 -12.08 13.45 4.08
N GLY A 74 -10.87 13.96 4.35
CA GLY A 74 -10.57 14.74 5.56
C GLY A 74 -10.10 13.95 6.78
N MET A 75 -9.99 12.63 6.72
CA MET A 75 -9.43 11.83 7.81
C MET A 75 -7.91 11.97 7.88
N THR A 76 -7.37 12.07 9.10
CA THR A 76 -5.92 12.11 9.33
C THR A 76 -5.28 10.79 8.91
N ASN A 77 -4.23 10.89 8.10
CA ASN A 77 -3.42 9.76 7.68
C ASN A 77 -2.44 9.35 8.80
N GLN A 78 -2.26 8.07 8.99
CA GLN A 78 -1.34 7.52 9.99
C GLN A 78 0.13 7.84 9.67
N ALA A 79 0.96 7.93 10.72
CA ALA A 79 2.38 8.24 10.59
C ALA A 79 3.12 7.23 9.69
N ASP A 80 2.89 5.94 9.90
CA ASP A 80 3.52 4.86 9.12
C ASP A 80 3.17 4.94 7.63
N HIS A 81 1.90 5.20 7.30
CA HIS A 81 1.48 5.37 5.90
C HIS A 81 2.20 6.53 5.23
N ARG A 82 2.36 7.68 5.96
CA ARG A 82 3.09 8.83 5.43
C ARG A 82 4.57 8.53 5.23
N ALA A 83 5.19 7.86 6.20
CA ALA A 83 6.60 7.48 6.12
C ALA A 83 6.86 6.52 4.94
N VAL A 84 6.05 5.47 4.81
CA VAL A 84 6.18 4.47 3.75
C VAL A 84 5.83 5.05 2.38
N GLY A 85 4.76 5.84 2.28
CA GLY A 85 4.35 6.45 1.01
C GLY A 85 5.42 7.39 0.45
N LEU A 86 6.00 8.25 1.29
CA LEU A 86 7.10 9.14 0.88
C LEU A 86 8.36 8.34 0.53
N ALA A 87 8.71 7.35 1.36
CA ALA A 87 9.87 6.50 1.13
C ALA A 87 9.76 5.68 -0.17
N ALA A 88 8.55 5.25 -0.55
CA ALA A 88 8.33 4.53 -1.81
C ALA A 88 8.62 5.39 -3.03
N VAL A 89 8.21 6.67 -3.02
CA VAL A 89 8.52 7.63 -4.10
C VAL A 89 10.03 7.84 -4.24
N ASP A 90 10.73 8.07 -3.12
CA ASP A 90 12.16 8.30 -3.12
C ASP A 90 12.95 7.04 -3.48
N ALA A 91 12.55 5.89 -2.96
CA ALA A 91 13.24 4.61 -3.16
C ALA A 91 13.27 4.17 -4.63
N VAL A 92 12.32 4.58 -5.46
CA VAL A 92 12.38 4.32 -6.91
C VAL A 92 13.58 5.01 -7.54
N ARG A 93 13.86 6.27 -7.17
CA ARG A 93 15.04 6.98 -7.65
C ARG A 93 16.33 6.41 -7.06
N ASP A 94 16.31 6.02 -5.79
CA ASP A 94 17.42 5.36 -5.13
C ASP A 94 17.78 4.03 -5.80
N ALA A 95 16.75 3.24 -6.14
CA ALA A 95 16.92 1.95 -6.80
C ALA A 95 17.57 2.09 -8.19
N ALA A 96 17.28 3.18 -8.90
CA ALA A 96 17.85 3.47 -10.21
C ALA A 96 19.31 3.96 -10.16
N ASN A 97 19.75 4.49 -9.03
CA ASN A 97 21.07 5.12 -8.90
C ASN A 97 22.12 4.13 -8.37
N ARG A 98 23.18 3.90 -9.15
CA ARG A 98 24.28 2.96 -8.77
C ARG A 98 25.09 3.39 -7.55
N TRP A 99 25.07 4.67 -7.20
CA TRP A 99 25.87 5.22 -6.12
C TRP A 99 25.12 5.32 -4.79
N ILE A 100 23.78 5.19 -4.83
CA ILE A 100 22.94 5.13 -3.64
C ILE A 100 22.80 3.65 -3.26
N PHE A 101 23.04 3.33 -1.98
CA PHE A 101 23.00 1.96 -1.46
C PHE A 101 23.86 0.98 -2.27
N ARG A 102 25.13 1.35 -2.46
CA ARG A 102 26.12 0.57 -3.23
C ARG A 102 26.24 -0.88 -2.78
N ASP A 103 26.11 -1.11 -1.48
CA ASP A 103 26.16 -2.42 -0.86
C ASP A 103 25.07 -3.39 -1.37
N LEU A 104 23.95 -2.90 -1.86
CA LEU A 104 22.93 -3.73 -2.51
C LEU A 104 23.50 -4.43 -3.78
N ALA A 105 24.31 -3.73 -4.56
CA ALA A 105 24.98 -4.34 -5.72
C ALA A 105 26.24 -5.12 -5.32
N GLU A 106 27.08 -4.53 -4.48
CA GLU A 106 28.41 -5.06 -4.15
C GLU A 106 28.35 -6.32 -3.25
N GLN A 107 27.35 -6.43 -2.38
CA GLN A 107 27.22 -7.50 -1.39
C GLN A 107 26.04 -8.44 -1.65
N GLU A 108 24.95 -7.92 -2.22
CA GLU A 108 23.72 -8.69 -2.46
C GLU A 108 23.50 -9.02 -3.95
N GLY A 109 24.33 -8.48 -4.86
CA GLY A 109 24.18 -8.71 -6.31
C GLY A 109 22.96 -8.05 -6.93
N LEU A 110 22.35 -7.07 -6.24
CA LEU A 110 21.16 -6.37 -6.67
C LEU A 110 21.53 -5.11 -7.46
N GLU A 111 21.70 -5.28 -8.77
CA GLU A 111 22.04 -4.20 -9.69
C GLU A 111 20.94 -3.12 -9.73
N PRO A 112 21.31 -1.85 -10.03
CA PRO A 112 20.36 -0.75 -10.17
C PRO A 112 19.23 -1.09 -11.17
N TRP A 113 18.03 -0.63 -10.86
CA TRP A 113 16.85 -0.77 -11.71
C TRP A 113 16.20 0.58 -12.00
N SER A 114 16.22 1.00 -13.27
CA SER A 114 15.65 2.27 -13.75
C SER A 114 14.37 2.06 -14.58
N GLY A 115 13.79 0.87 -14.55
CA GLY A 115 12.62 0.52 -15.37
C GLY A 115 11.28 0.91 -14.78
N VAL A 116 11.23 1.49 -13.57
CA VAL A 116 9.96 1.96 -13.00
C VAL A 116 9.48 3.19 -13.75
N ALA A 117 8.35 3.08 -14.46
CA ALA A 117 7.78 4.17 -15.24
C ALA A 117 6.99 5.17 -14.38
N ALA A 118 6.41 4.72 -13.27
CA ALA A 118 5.64 5.58 -12.37
C ALA A 118 5.42 4.95 -10.99
N VAL A 119 5.20 5.83 -10.00
CA VAL A 119 4.60 5.48 -8.71
C VAL A 119 3.15 5.94 -8.71
N TYR A 120 2.24 5.06 -8.29
CA TYR A 120 0.83 5.35 -8.11
C TYR A 120 0.49 5.33 -6.62
N LEU A 121 0.03 6.45 -6.08
CA LEU A 121 -0.38 6.53 -4.68
C LEU A 121 -1.92 6.52 -4.58
N ALA A 122 -2.45 5.51 -3.90
CA ALA A 122 -3.86 5.44 -3.57
C ALA A 122 -4.23 6.47 -2.50
N VAL A 123 -5.50 6.87 -2.47
CA VAL A 123 -6.08 7.86 -1.52
C VAL A 123 -5.32 9.18 -1.42
N ALA A 124 -4.62 9.56 -2.50
CA ALA A 124 -3.87 10.81 -2.63
C ALA A 124 -4.66 11.85 -3.44
N GLU A 125 -4.59 13.12 -3.02
CA GLU A 125 -5.30 14.25 -3.66
C GLU A 125 -4.32 15.25 -4.33
N PRO A 126 -4.70 15.85 -5.44
CA PRO A 126 -5.81 15.47 -6.31
C PRO A 126 -5.47 14.20 -7.09
N PRO A 127 -6.44 13.31 -7.36
CA PRO A 127 -6.20 12.13 -8.18
C PRO A 127 -5.98 12.53 -9.64
N THR A 128 -5.12 11.78 -10.34
CA THR A 128 -4.80 12.01 -11.74
C THR A 128 -5.17 10.83 -12.65
N HIS A 129 -5.36 9.66 -12.05
CA HIS A 129 -5.67 8.40 -12.74
C HIS A 129 -6.70 7.62 -11.95
N TYR A 130 -7.39 6.72 -12.64
CA TYR A 130 -8.25 5.74 -12.00
C TYR A 130 -8.11 4.38 -12.66
N VAL A 131 -8.49 3.35 -11.93
CA VAL A 131 -8.68 2.00 -12.45
C VAL A 131 -10.14 1.63 -12.26
N ASP A 132 -10.81 1.25 -13.35
CA ASP A 132 -12.15 0.69 -13.32
C ASP A 132 -12.05 -0.74 -12.74
N VAL A 133 -12.70 -0.95 -11.61
CA VAL A 133 -12.78 -2.24 -10.91
C VAL A 133 -14.22 -2.73 -10.82
N THR A 134 -15.07 -2.31 -11.75
CA THR A 134 -16.45 -2.80 -11.87
C THR A 134 -16.44 -4.33 -12.03
N GLY A 135 -17.28 -5.02 -11.24
CA GLY A 135 -17.30 -6.47 -11.18
C GLY A 135 -16.30 -7.12 -10.20
N HIS A 136 -15.41 -6.35 -9.57
CA HIS A 136 -14.41 -6.85 -8.62
C HIS A 136 -14.70 -6.50 -7.15
N LEU A 137 -15.93 -6.09 -6.82
CA LEU A 137 -16.31 -5.76 -5.45
C LEU A 137 -16.18 -6.95 -4.51
N GLU A 138 -16.68 -8.13 -4.90
CA GLU A 138 -16.68 -9.30 -4.03
C GLU A 138 -15.27 -9.78 -3.64
N PRO A 139 -14.30 -9.90 -4.54
CA PRO A 139 -12.92 -10.19 -4.16
C PRO A 139 -12.31 -9.14 -3.21
N ALA A 140 -12.58 -7.87 -3.44
CA ALA A 140 -12.08 -6.77 -2.60
C ALA A 140 -12.66 -6.83 -1.18
N VAL A 141 -13.96 -7.12 -1.05
CA VAL A 141 -14.62 -7.35 0.25
C VAL A 141 -14.03 -8.56 0.95
N ALA A 142 -13.89 -9.71 0.25
CA ALA A 142 -13.33 -10.91 0.81
C ALA A 142 -11.87 -10.74 1.27
N SER A 143 -11.09 -9.90 0.60
CA SER A 143 -9.74 -9.52 1.02
C SER A 143 -9.75 -8.81 2.38
N LEU A 144 -10.61 -7.81 2.56
CA LEU A 144 -10.70 -7.09 3.84
C LEU A 144 -11.33 -7.94 4.95
N GLU A 145 -12.30 -8.81 4.63
CA GLU A 145 -12.91 -9.75 5.57
C GLU A 145 -11.91 -10.79 6.09
N ALA A 146 -10.86 -11.12 5.32
CA ALA A 146 -9.79 -12.02 5.74
C ALA A 146 -8.98 -11.49 6.94
N HIS A 147 -9.02 -10.19 7.19
CA HIS A 147 -8.45 -9.56 8.40
C HIS A 147 -9.42 -9.68 9.60
N ALA A 148 -9.83 -10.92 9.92
CA ALA A 148 -10.94 -11.19 10.84
C ALA A 148 -10.68 -10.71 12.27
N GLU A 149 -9.48 -10.98 12.82
CA GLU A 149 -9.13 -10.53 14.17
C GLU A 149 -8.97 -9.01 14.22
N TYR A 150 -8.33 -8.42 13.22
CA TYR A 150 -8.25 -6.97 13.12
C TYR A 150 -9.63 -6.33 13.11
N ASN A 151 -10.54 -6.80 12.25
CA ASN A 151 -11.90 -6.27 12.12
C ASN A 151 -12.71 -6.42 13.42
N ARG A 152 -12.46 -7.50 14.20
CA ARG A 152 -13.13 -7.74 15.49
C ARG A 152 -12.72 -6.72 16.56
N HIS A 153 -11.49 -6.20 16.50
CA HIS A 153 -10.96 -5.24 17.46
C HIS A 153 -11.21 -3.77 17.06
N LEU A 154 -11.82 -3.53 15.92
CA LEU A 154 -12.24 -2.17 15.55
C LEU A 154 -13.44 -1.71 16.39
N PRO A 155 -13.57 -0.41 16.68
CA PRO A 155 -14.74 0.13 17.35
C PRO A 155 -16.04 -0.23 16.64
N ASP A 156 -17.14 -0.45 17.38
CA ASP A 156 -18.44 -0.79 16.79
C ASP A 156 -18.96 0.25 15.79
N ALA A 157 -18.58 1.51 15.97
CA ALA A 157 -18.92 2.62 15.06
C ALA A 157 -18.10 2.58 13.74
N PHE A 158 -17.07 1.74 13.64
CA PHE A 158 -16.28 1.62 12.41
C PHE A 158 -17.06 0.83 11.36
N PRO A 159 -17.07 1.28 10.09
CA PRO A 159 -17.81 0.58 9.03
C PRO A 159 -17.35 -0.87 8.89
N LYS A 160 -18.28 -1.79 8.67
CA LYS A 160 -17.95 -3.17 8.37
C LYS A 160 -17.24 -3.28 7.02
N PRO A 161 -16.42 -4.34 6.78
CA PRO A 161 -15.61 -4.47 5.57
C PRO A 161 -16.37 -4.19 4.27
N ARG A 162 -17.54 -4.77 4.09
CA ARG A 162 -18.38 -4.54 2.90
C ARG A 162 -18.78 -3.09 2.74
N GLU A 163 -19.24 -2.44 3.80
CA GLU A 163 -19.66 -1.03 3.77
C GLU A 163 -18.48 -0.11 3.42
N LEU A 164 -17.32 -0.36 4.05
CA LEU A 164 -16.11 0.41 3.82
C LEU A 164 -15.64 0.29 2.38
N VAL A 165 -15.46 -0.94 1.87
CA VAL A 165 -14.98 -1.20 0.51
C VAL A 165 -15.96 -0.65 -0.52
N THR A 166 -17.28 -0.95 -0.39
CA THR A 166 -18.29 -0.43 -1.29
C THR A 166 -18.29 1.09 -1.31
N GLY A 167 -18.25 1.72 -0.13
CA GLY A 167 -18.23 3.18 0.00
C GLY A 167 -17.01 3.84 -0.67
N ILE A 168 -15.82 3.25 -0.54
CA ILE A 168 -14.60 3.75 -1.19
C ILE A 168 -14.72 3.63 -2.71
N LEU A 169 -15.06 2.45 -3.22
CA LEU A 169 -15.09 2.19 -4.67
C LEU A 169 -16.21 2.95 -5.38
N THR A 170 -17.38 3.09 -4.76
CA THR A 170 -18.49 3.87 -5.32
C THR A 170 -18.17 5.37 -5.35
N ARG A 171 -17.54 5.92 -4.29
CA ARG A 171 -17.06 7.32 -4.33
C ARG A 171 -16.02 7.53 -5.42
N GLY A 172 -15.13 6.56 -5.64
CA GLY A 172 -14.18 6.59 -6.75
C GLY A 172 -14.89 6.66 -8.10
N ALA A 173 -15.89 5.81 -8.32
CA ALA A 173 -16.69 5.82 -9.56
C ALA A 173 -17.44 7.13 -9.75
N ALA A 174 -18.03 7.70 -8.70
CA ALA A 174 -18.70 8.98 -8.74
C ALA A 174 -17.75 10.13 -9.15
N ALA A 175 -16.52 10.12 -8.66
CA ALA A 175 -15.50 11.11 -9.05
C ALA A 175 -15.05 10.96 -10.51
N VAL A 176 -15.04 9.75 -11.04
CA VAL A 176 -14.73 9.46 -12.46
C VAL A 176 -15.88 9.92 -13.38
N ALA A 177 -17.12 9.78 -12.93
CA ALA A 177 -18.34 10.17 -13.63
C ALA A 177 -18.44 9.63 -15.07
N ARG A 178 -18.03 8.38 -15.32
CA ARG A 178 -18.13 7.73 -16.63
C ARG A 178 -19.25 6.68 -16.66
N PRO A 179 -20.08 6.65 -17.73
CA PRO A 179 -21.08 5.61 -17.90
C PRO A 179 -20.47 4.21 -17.86
N GLY A 180 -21.07 3.29 -17.13
CA GLY A 180 -20.64 1.90 -16.99
C GLY A 180 -19.56 1.65 -15.94
N VAL A 181 -18.96 2.69 -15.33
CA VAL A 181 -18.04 2.55 -14.21
C VAL A 181 -18.84 2.61 -12.91
N GLU A 182 -19.02 1.46 -12.25
CA GLU A 182 -19.74 1.34 -10.98
C GLU A 182 -18.79 1.39 -9.77
N HIS A 183 -17.56 0.93 -9.95
CA HIS A 183 -16.52 0.89 -8.93
C HIS A 183 -15.18 1.34 -9.52
N ALA A 184 -14.47 2.23 -8.82
CA ALA A 184 -13.15 2.70 -9.26
C ALA A 184 -12.22 2.95 -8.09
N VAL A 185 -10.92 2.69 -8.31
CA VAL A 185 -9.83 3.11 -7.44
C VAL A 185 -9.14 4.31 -8.04
N LEU A 186 -8.96 5.36 -7.24
CA LEU A 186 -8.31 6.60 -7.65
C LEU A 186 -6.84 6.62 -7.22
N PHE A 187 -6.00 7.13 -8.10
CA PHE A 187 -4.56 7.25 -7.87
C PHE A 187 -4.04 8.63 -8.25
N ARG A 188 -3.05 9.10 -7.51
CA ARG A 188 -2.14 10.15 -7.97
C ARG A 188 -0.89 9.51 -8.54
N ARG A 189 -0.60 9.81 -9.81
CA ARG A 189 0.56 9.27 -10.52
C ARG A 189 1.74 10.22 -10.43
N TYR A 190 2.90 9.68 -10.09
CA TYR A 190 4.20 10.34 -10.16
C TYR A 190 5.02 9.67 -11.26
N PRO A 191 5.31 10.34 -12.39
CA PRO A 191 6.20 9.79 -13.43
C PRO A 191 7.63 9.76 -12.89
N MET A 192 8.39 8.70 -13.27
CA MET A 192 9.77 8.49 -12.81
C MET A 192 10.76 8.56 -13.97
#